data_a46bf40d7d9c7889d1ac6230b458a8b9
#
_entry.id   a46bf40d7d9c7889d1ac6230b458a8b9
#
_cell.length_a   1.000
_cell.length_b   1.000
_cell.length_c   1.000
_cell.angle_alpha   90.00
_cell.angle_beta   90.00
_cell.angle_gamma   90.00
#
_symmetry.space_group_name_H-M   'P 1'
#
loop_
_entity.id
_entity.type
_entity.pdbx_description
1 polymer ?
#
loop_
_entity_poly.entity_id
_entity_poly.type
_entity_poly.pdbx_seq_one_letter_code
_entity_poly.pdbx_strand_id
1 'polypeptide(L)'
;SNDEKVTKLKVLIDYISEIVGDKYIVKPEYSTDYRDTEVIVVQEQDGAKTVFYGNIDPLYNYFEINIFADSIREAKNTANLLGKLIGQSVYRDYEVEENNKKYKDKWKIIFKQYSNPQTINYQDIRRVSYALTLQCIISKVFRKEI
;
A
#
# COMPACT_ATOMS: atom_id res chain seq x y z
N SER A 1 -20.08 4.39 -16.15
CA SER A 1 -18.88 5.19 -16.22
C SER A 1 -17.95 4.79 -15.11
N ASN A 2 -16.78 4.49 -15.47
CA ASN A 2 -15.76 4.06 -14.55
C ASN A 2 -14.98 5.24 -14.01
N ASP A 3 -15.66 6.06 -13.25
CA ASP A 3 -15.00 7.16 -12.58
C ASP A 3 -14.32 6.69 -11.29
N GLU A 4 -13.62 5.56 -11.38
CA GLU A 4 -12.80 5.14 -10.27
C GLU A 4 -11.68 6.15 -10.12
N LYS A 5 -11.85 7.01 -9.13
CA LYS A 5 -10.86 8.03 -8.85
C LYS A 5 -9.56 7.41 -8.39
N VAL A 6 -8.49 7.75 -9.06
CA VAL A 6 -7.15 7.32 -8.67
C VAL A 6 -6.75 8.08 -7.41
N THR A 7 -6.53 7.34 -6.33
CA THR A 7 -6.09 7.86 -5.04
C THR A 7 -4.67 7.40 -4.74
N LYS A 8 -4.03 8.01 -3.75
CA LYS A 8 -2.72 7.58 -3.28
C LYS A 8 -2.75 6.11 -2.83
N LEU A 9 -3.82 5.71 -2.14
CA LEU A 9 -3.99 4.34 -1.69
C LEU A 9 -4.08 3.36 -2.87
N LYS A 10 -4.84 3.72 -3.89
CA LYS A 10 -4.94 2.89 -5.10
C LYS A 10 -3.58 2.72 -5.78
N VAL A 11 -2.82 3.79 -5.92
CA VAL A 11 -1.50 3.75 -6.54
C VAL A 11 -0.58 2.81 -5.78
N LEU A 12 -0.58 2.89 -4.45
CA LEU A 12 0.24 2.00 -3.62
C LEU A 12 -0.21 0.55 -3.69
N ILE A 13 -1.52 0.30 -3.62
CA ILE A 13 -2.08 -1.05 -3.72
C ILE A 13 -1.72 -1.69 -5.06
N ASP A 14 -1.87 -0.97 -6.15
CA ASP A 14 -1.55 -1.48 -7.48
C ASP A 14 -0.07 -1.85 -7.59
N TYR A 15 0.79 -1.02 -7.02
CA TYR A 15 2.23 -1.29 -7.05
C TYR A 15 2.61 -2.50 -6.19
N ILE A 16 2.08 -2.59 -4.98
CA ILE A 16 2.32 -3.75 -4.11
C ILE A 16 1.80 -5.03 -4.78
N SER A 17 0.62 -4.96 -5.38
CA SER A 17 0.03 -6.09 -6.08
C SER A 17 0.94 -6.60 -7.20
N GLU A 18 1.58 -5.69 -7.93
CA GLU A 18 2.52 -6.05 -8.99
C GLU A 18 3.77 -6.74 -8.43
N ILE A 19 4.29 -6.25 -7.30
CA ILE A 19 5.48 -6.81 -6.69
C ILE A 19 5.24 -8.22 -6.15
N VAL A 20 4.13 -8.43 -5.46
CA VAL A 20 3.84 -9.71 -4.81
C VAL A 20 3.26 -10.75 -5.77
N GLY A 21 2.79 -10.31 -6.94
CA GLY A 21 2.25 -11.20 -7.96
C GLY A 21 0.95 -11.85 -7.57
N ASP A 22 0.64 -12.97 -8.21
CA ASP A 22 -0.65 -13.63 -8.08
C ASP A 22 -0.85 -14.35 -6.74
N LYS A 23 0.19 -14.48 -5.97
CA LYS A 23 0.12 -15.22 -4.70
C LYS A 23 -0.76 -14.53 -3.67
N TYR A 24 -0.76 -13.20 -3.65
CA TYR A 24 -1.52 -12.42 -2.69
C TYR A 24 -2.57 -11.57 -3.37
N ILE A 25 -3.72 -11.47 -2.73
CA ILE A 25 -4.72 -10.45 -3.05
C ILE A 25 -4.38 -9.23 -2.21
N VAL A 26 -4.30 -8.05 -2.81
CA VAL A 26 -3.98 -6.81 -2.10
C VAL A 26 -5.23 -5.95 -2.03
N LYS A 27 -5.67 -5.64 -0.82
CA LYS A 27 -6.96 -4.98 -0.56
C LYS A 27 -6.81 -3.85 0.46
N PRO A 28 -7.71 -2.85 0.42
CA PRO A 28 -7.70 -1.75 1.40
C PRO A 28 -8.33 -2.13 2.74
N GLU A 29 -9.04 -3.25 2.81
CA GLU A 29 -9.67 -3.71 4.04
C GLU A 29 -9.73 -5.23 4.09
N TYR A 30 -9.78 -5.77 5.29
CA TYR A 30 -9.94 -7.21 5.49
C TYR A 30 -11.42 -7.61 5.41
N SER A 31 -11.66 -8.77 4.81
CA SER A 31 -12.98 -9.40 4.78
C SER A 31 -12.85 -10.84 5.20
N THR A 32 -13.87 -11.36 5.88
CA THR A 32 -13.94 -12.79 6.25
C THR A 32 -13.93 -13.72 5.04
N ASP A 33 -14.28 -13.19 3.85
CA ASP A 33 -14.21 -13.94 2.60
C ASP A 33 -12.78 -14.31 2.22
N TYR A 34 -11.78 -13.66 2.82
CA TYR A 34 -10.37 -13.92 2.55
C TYR A 34 -9.74 -14.92 3.52
N ARG A 35 -10.55 -15.58 4.36
CA ARG A 35 -10.06 -16.43 5.45
C ARG A 35 -9.04 -17.48 4.99
N ASP A 36 -9.27 -18.09 3.84
CA ASP A 36 -8.42 -19.14 3.30
C ASP A 36 -7.53 -18.65 2.14
N THR A 37 -7.42 -17.33 1.98
CA THR A 37 -6.69 -16.71 0.90
C THR A 37 -5.51 -15.93 1.47
N GLU A 38 -4.37 -15.98 0.82
CA GLU A 38 -3.28 -15.10 1.19
C GLU A 38 -3.60 -13.68 0.77
N VAL A 39 -3.61 -12.76 1.72
CA VAL A 39 -4.06 -11.40 1.52
C VAL A 39 -3.11 -10.40 2.19
N ILE A 40 -2.91 -9.28 1.52
CA ILE A 40 -2.22 -8.13 2.08
C ILE A 40 -3.25 -7.00 2.19
N VAL A 41 -3.41 -6.49 3.40
CA VAL A 41 -4.31 -5.37 3.66
C VAL A 41 -3.47 -4.11 3.84
N VAL A 42 -3.77 -3.10 3.04
CA VAL A 42 -3.06 -1.81 3.06
C VAL A 42 -4.03 -0.72 3.50
N GLN A 43 -3.78 -0.12 4.66
CA GLN A 43 -4.63 0.91 5.22
C GLN A 43 -3.84 2.19 5.47
N GLU A 44 -4.40 3.32 5.07
CA GLU A 44 -3.79 4.60 5.37
C GLU A 44 -3.97 4.92 6.86
N GLN A 45 -2.89 5.32 7.52
CA GLN A 45 -2.92 5.67 8.94
C GLN A 45 -3.08 7.17 9.12
N ASP A 46 -4.29 7.60 9.46
CA ASP A 46 -4.56 9.01 9.73
C ASP A 46 -3.97 9.47 11.07
N GLY A 47 -3.95 8.58 12.05
CA GLY A 47 -3.46 8.90 13.40
C GLY A 47 -1.99 9.24 13.48
N ALA A 48 -1.19 8.78 12.53
CA ALA A 48 0.25 9.08 12.51
C ALA A 48 0.52 10.57 12.35
N LYS A 49 -0.43 11.31 11.82
CA LYS A 49 -0.31 12.75 11.60
C LYS A 49 -0.27 13.54 12.92
N THR A 50 -0.75 12.97 14.02
CA THR A 50 -0.87 13.68 15.28
C THR A 50 0.26 13.38 16.27
N VAL A 51 1.09 12.40 16.00
CA VAL A 51 2.04 11.86 16.98
C VAL A 51 3.40 12.54 16.93
N PHE A 52 3.75 13.24 15.86
CA PHE A 52 5.07 13.82 15.70
C PHE A 52 5.11 15.30 16.10
N TYR A 53 5.20 15.59 17.42
CA TYR A 53 5.62 16.88 17.97
C TYR A 53 4.94 18.12 17.37
N GLY A 54 3.71 18.00 16.95
CA GLY A 54 2.99 19.13 16.39
C GLY A 54 3.41 19.53 14.98
N ASN A 55 4.42 18.90 14.41
CA ASN A 55 4.84 19.14 13.04
C ASN A 55 4.42 17.98 12.17
N ILE A 56 3.26 18.14 11.55
CA ILE A 56 2.80 17.20 10.51
C ILE A 56 3.59 17.54 9.26
N ASP A 57 4.35 16.57 8.76
CA ASP A 57 4.91 16.73 7.42
C ASP A 57 3.82 16.30 6.42
N PRO A 58 3.18 17.25 5.73
CA PRO A 58 2.09 16.91 4.82
C PRO A 58 2.54 16.13 3.59
N LEU A 59 3.85 16.03 3.38
CA LEU A 59 4.42 15.29 2.26
C LEU A 59 4.41 13.79 2.50
N TYR A 60 4.45 13.34 3.75
CA TYR A 60 4.55 11.92 4.07
C TYR A 60 3.19 11.27 4.24
N ASN A 61 3.08 10.08 3.70
CA ASN A 61 1.93 9.20 3.88
C ASN A 61 2.38 7.98 4.67
N TYR A 62 1.54 7.55 5.61
CA TYR A 62 1.80 6.40 6.45
C TYR A 62 0.75 5.33 6.16
N PHE A 63 1.22 4.13 5.90
CA PHE A 63 0.34 3.00 5.61
C PHE A 63 0.68 1.85 6.53
N GLU A 64 -0.33 1.24 7.11
CA GLU A 64 -0.21 -0.03 7.79
C GLU A 64 -0.40 -1.13 6.77
N ILE A 65 0.56 -2.05 6.71
CA ILE A 65 0.52 -3.19 5.80
C ILE A 65 0.47 -4.45 6.64
N ASN A 66 -0.62 -5.19 6.52
CA ASN A 66 -0.83 -6.46 7.20
C ASN A 66 -0.77 -7.59 6.18
N ILE A 67 0.18 -8.49 6.36
CA ILE A 67 0.38 -9.64 5.48
C ILE A 67 -0.18 -10.87 6.19
N PHE A 68 -1.26 -11.43 5.65
CA PHE A 68 -1.90 -12.64 6.17
C PHE A 68 -1.45 -13.83 5.34
N ALA A 69 -0.77 -14.76 5.98
CA ALA A 69 -0.24 -15.94 5.31
C ALA A 69 -0.41 -17.19 6.18
N ASP A 70 -0.21 -18.36 5.59
CA ASP A 70 -0.33 -19.62 6.31
C ASP A 70 0.80 -19.85 7.30
N SER A 71 1.95 -19.23 7.06
CA SER A 71 3.10 -19.36 7.95
C SER A 71 3.80 -18.02 8.13
N ILE A 72 4.47 -17.89 9.28
CA ILE A 72 5.27 -16.71 9.59
C ILE A 72 6.43 -16.56 8.60
N ARG A 73 6.99 -17.68 8.13
CA ARG A 73 8.07 -17.65 7.14
C ARG A 73 7.63 -16.97 5.85
N GLU A 74 6.47 -17.34 5.33
CA GLU A 74 5.93 -16.71 4.12
C GLU A 74 5.68 -15.23 4.32
N ALA A 75 5.06 -14.87 5.43
CA ALA A 75 4.78 -13.47 5.75
C ALA A 75 6.07 -12.66 5.85
N LYS A 76 7.09 -13.19 6.50
CA LYS A 76 8.39 -12.54 6.60
C LYS A 76 9.08 -12.39 5.25
N ASN A 77 9.02 -13.41 4.41
CA ASN A 77 9.62 -13.35 3.07
C ASN A 77 8.97 -12.23 2.25
N THR A 78 7.66 -12.10 2.33
CA THR A 78 6.93 -11.05 1.63
C THR A 78 7.25 -9.67 2.21
N ALA A 79 7.35 -9.55 3.54
CA ALA A 79 7.75 -8.30 4.18
C ALA A 79 9.18 -7.90 3.77
N ASN A 80 10.09 -8.85 3.67
CA ASN A 80 11.45 -8.58 3.21
C ASN A 80 11.48 -8.10 1.76
N LEU A 81 10.61 -8.65 0.93
CA LEU A 81 10.49 -8.20 -0.46
C LEU A 81 10.04 -6.74 -0.52
N LEU A 82 9.06 -6.36 0.30
CA LEU A 82 8.62 -4.97 0.40
C LEU A 82 9.69 -4.07 1.00
N GLY A 83 10.47 -4.59 1.94
CA GLY A 83 11.57 -3.84 2.57
C GLY A 83 12.65 -3.41 1.59
N LYS A 84 12.83 -4.14 0.49
CA LYS A 84 13.80 -3.78 -0.55
C LYS A 84 13.43 -2.51 -1.29
N LEU A 85 12.19 -2.04 -1.15
CA LEU A 85 11.74 -0.81 -1.80
C LEU A 85 12.27 0.45 -1.10
N ILE A 86 12.71 0.32 0.15
CA ILE A 86 13.14 1.48 0.94
C ILE A 86 14.29 2.19 0.24
N GLY A 87 14.15 3.50 0.08
CA GLY A 87 15.09 4.33 -0.64
C GLY A 87 14.89 4.38 -2.15
N GLN A 88 13.92 3.64 -2.67
CA GLN A 88 13.63 3.64 -4.09
C GLN A 88 12.55 4.64 -4.45
N SER A 89 12.62 5.11 -5.70
CA SER A 89 11.56 5.91 -6.30
C SER A 89 11.01 5.18 -7.51
N VAL A 90 9.69 5.09 -7.60
CA VAL A 90 9.03 4.45 -8.73
C VAL A 90 7.97 5.36 -9.33
N TYR A 91 7.71 5.17 -10.61
CA TYR A 91 6.71 5.94 -11.35
C TYR A 91 5.61 5.03 -11.85
N ARG A 92 4.38 5.53 -11.83
CA ARG A 92 3.21 4.82 -12.32
C ARG A 92 2.36 5.76 -13.16
N ASP A 93 1.91 5.25 -14.32
CA ASP A 93 1.05 6.01 -15.22
C ASP A 93 -0.37 5.50 -15.13
N TYR A 94 -1.32 6.45 -15.09
CA TYR A 94 -2.74 6.16 -15.07
C TYR A 94 -3.44 7.00 -16.12
N GLU A 95 -4.32 6.36 -16.89
CA GLU A 95 -5.21 7.08 -17.79
C GLU A 95 -6.49 7.42 -17.04
N VAL A 96 -6.86 8.68 -17.08
CA VAL A 96 -8.07 9.18 -16.40
C VAL A 96 -8.88 10.04 -17.35
N GLU A 97 -10.18 10.14 -17.10
CA GLU A 97 -11.08 10.99 -17.86
C GLU A 97 -11.72 11.99 -16.91
N GLU A 98 -11.60 13.27 -17.24
CA GLU A 98 -12.21 14.37 -16.50
C GLU A 98 -12.77 15.39 -17.48
N ASN A 99 -14.02 15.83 -17.25
CA ASN A 99 -14.66 16.84 -18.08
C ASN A 99 -14.62 16.50 -19.58
N ASN A 100 -14.88 15.22 -19.90
CA ASN A 100 -14.88 14.69 -21.27
C ASN A 100 -13.52 14.75 -21.97
N LYS A 101 -12.45 14.94 -21.21
CA LYS A 101 -11.08 14.91 -21.73
C LYS A 101 -10.30 13.77 -21.10
N LYS A 102 -9.42 13.18 -21.89
CA LYS A 102 -8.56 12.09 -21.44
C LYS A 102 -7.18 12.61 -21.11
N TYR A 103 -6.67 12.16 -19.98
CA TYR A 103 -5.34 12.53 -19.49
C TYR A 103 -4.56 11.30 -19.11
N LYS A 104 -3.25 11.45 -19.19
CA LYS A 104 -2.32 10.48 -18.63
C LYS A 104 -1.60 11.14 -17.47
N ASP A 105 -1.83 10.59 -16.26
CA ASP A 105 -1.24 11.09 -15.03
C ASP A 105 -0.05 10.22 -14.65
N LYS A 106 1.05 10.88 -14.33
CA LYS A 106 2.23 10.21 -13.79
C LYS A 106 2.28 10.42 -12.29
N TRP A 107 2.32 9.32 -11.56
CA TRP A 107 2.46 9.29 -10.12
C TRP A 107 3.86 8.84 -9.74
N LYS A 108 4.35 9.38 -8.65
CA LYS A 108 5.65 9.02 -8.09
C LYS A 108 5.46 8.49 -6.68
N ILE A 109 6.11 7.39 -6.36
CA ILE A 109 6.16 6.84 -5.02
C ILE A 109 7.61 6.82 -4.56
N ILE A 110 7.89 7.46 -3.43
CA ILE A 110 9.20 7.40 -2.79
C ILE A 110 9.04 6.66 -1.48
N PHE A 111 9.73 5.53 -1.35
CA PHE A 111 9.68 4.72 -0.14
C PHE A 111 10.77 5.18 0.81
N LYS A 112 10.37 5.67 2.00
CA LYS A 112 11.29 6.27 2.96
C LYS A 112 11.78 5.29 4.02
N GLN A 113 10.84 4.64 4.70
CA GLN A 113 11.18 3.64 5.71
C GLN A 113 9.96 2.80 6.05
N TYR A 114 10.20 1.70 6.73
CA TYR A 114 9.14 0.97 7.40
C TYR A 114 9.57 0.67 8.84
N SER A 115 8.59 0.52 9.71
CA SER A 115 8.83 0.13 11.08
C SER A 115 9.22 -1.36 11.16
N ASN A 116 9.82 -1.76 12.26
CA ASN A 116 10.08 -3.17 12.51
C ASN A 116 8.77 -3.95 12.49
N PRO A 117 8.69 -4.99 11.66
CA PRO A 117 7.47 -5.77 11.57
C PRO A 117 7.17 -6.50 12.87
N GLN A 118 5.88 -6.66 13.14
CA GLN A 118 5.39 -7.38 14.31
C GLN A 118 4.50 -8.54 13.88
N THR A 119 4.67 -9.66 14.56
CA THR A 119 3.80 -10.80 14.36
C THR A 119 2.56 -10.65 15.21
N ILE A 120 1.40 -10.79 14.59
CA ILE A 120 0.12 -10.77 15.28
C ILE A 120 -0.61 -12.08 14.97
N ASN A 121 -1.00 -12.81 16.01
CA ASN A 121 -1.78 -14.02 15.87
C ASN A 121 -3.25 -13.68 16.04
N TYR A 122 -4.05 -13.94 15.01
CA TYR A 122 -5.48 -13.75 15.05
C TYR A 122 -6.15 -15.08 15.37
N GLN A 123 -6.73 -15.19 16.57
CA GLN A 123 -7.37 -16.43 17.01
C GLN A 123 -8.55 -16.83 16.12
N ASP A 124 -9.31 -15.85 15.67
CA ASP A 124 -10.56 -16.09 14.93
C ASP A 124 -10.34 -16.59 13.50
N ILE A 125 -9.21 -16.27 12.91
CA ILE A 125 -8.94 -16.60 11.50
C ILE A 125 -7.87 -17.68 11.34
N ARG A 126 -7.27 -18.13 12.42
CA ARG A 126 -6.22 -19.16 12.42
C ARG A 126 -5.06 -18.85 11.46
N ARG A 127 -4.79 -17.58 11.24
CA ARG A 127 -3.72 -17.14 10.36
C ARG A 127 -2.76 -16.23 11.10
N VAL A 128 -1.56 -16.19 10.62
CA VAL A 128 -0.54 -15.30 11.13
C VAL A 128 -0.56 -14.03 10.30
N SER A 129 -0.62 -12.91 10.99
CA SER A 129 -0.44 -11.61 10.36
C SER A 129 0.93 -11.06 10.71
N TYR A 130 1.59 -10.52 9.72
CA TYR A 130 2.85 -9.83 9.88
C TYR A 130 2.62 -8.38 9.49
N ALA A 131 2.62 -7.50 10.48
CA ALA A 131 2.25 -6.10 10.30
C ALA A 131 3.49 -5.21 10.24
N LEU A 132 3.49 -4.27 9.32
CA LEU A 132 4.53 -3.25 9.23
C LEU A 132 3.90 -1.91 8.87
N THR A 133 4.59 -0.81 9.21
CA THR A 133 4.18 0.53 8.83
C THR A 133 5.13 1.04 7.76
N LEU A 134 4.59 1.46 6.65
CA LEU A 134 5.35 2.01 5.53
C LEU A 134 5.18 3.52 5.48
N GLN A 135 6.30 4.23 5.48
CA GLN A 135 6.32 5.67 5.27
C GLN A 135 6.75 5.96 3.85
N CYS A 136 5.93 6.68 3.11
CA CYS A 136 6.24 7.02 1.73
C CYS A 136 5.69 8.38 1.35
N ILE A 137 6.16 8.88 0.21
CA ILE A 137 5.64 10.09 -0.42
C ILE A 137 4.99 9.64 -1.72
N ILE A 138 3.70 9.89 -1.88
CA ILE A 138 2.96 9.55 -3.08
C ILE A 138 2.37 10.85 -3.65
N SER A 139 2.73 11.18 -4.87
CA SER A 139 2.26 12.41 -5.48
C SER A 139 2.07 12.25 -6.99
N LYS A 140 1.11 13.00 -7.51
CA LYS A 140 0.94 13.16 -8.95
C LYS A 140 1.94 14.22 -9.41
N VAL A 141 2.91 13.82 -10.23
CA VAL A 141 4.00 14.71 -10.62
C VAL A 141 3.81 15.32 -12.01
N PHE A 142 2.96 14.73 -12.82
CA PHE A 142 2.76 15.21 -14.18
C PHE A 142 1.40 14.78 -14.72
N ARG A 143 0.80 15.66 -15.56
CA ARG A 143 -0.43 15.33 -16.27
C ARG A 143 -0.29 15.78 -17.73
N LYS A 144 -0.63 14.90 -18.64
CA LYS A 144 -0.61 15.18 -20.08
C LYS A 144 -1.98 14.83 -20.67
N GLU A 145 -2.52 15.72 -21.47
CA GLU A 145 -3.74 15.45 -22.24
C GLU A 145 -3.41 14.53 -23.43
N ILE A 146 -4.24 13.49 -23.60
CA ILE A 146 -4.09 12.57 -24.72
C ILE A 146 -5.19 12.72 -25.74
#